data_20c054e8aa3f9229bc84830f8af2c93c
#
_entry.id   20c054e8aa3f9229bc84830f8af2c93c
#
_cell.length_a   1.000
_cell.length_b   1.000
_cell.length_c   1.000
_cell.angle_alpha   90.00
_cell.angle_beta   90.00
_cell.angle_gamma   90.00
#
_symmetry.space_group_name_H-M   'P 1'
#
loop_
_entity.id
_entity.type
_entity.pdbx_description
1 polymer ?
#
loop_
_entity_poly.entity_id
_entity_poly.type
_entity_poly.pdbx_seq_one_letter_code
_entity_poly.pdbx_strand_id
1 'polypeptide(L)'
;MSPLSLAEIPQVQAFQTGLKRLLGVRRVLALATQRRLICCWQHKSLWYWRSIDWPPDACRDGMPMQREVMSEALEELLFDSDVVGARLELLLPVDGVYWRVLDGVGADVFDSDASSAALSNGLDWPLDPSESYVTATPCADAVVAVGVKRTMLQAWIDVVAQADLPLQRVDWLVSCAQRCLHHLSSEWTGGVAWLFSHGSAVRLVLIHDGVPEVDQTFARDGIEPEALISEIRRSVSAWQTLMNRFVPLGWWLSFPESHNQIFMPLIDAARQDCLLNQPFAWNPAPWGEDSGDDPLEPLEQLALIGMLVEIH
;
A
#
# COMPACT_ATOMS: atom_id res chain seq x y z
N MET A 1 10.35 4.60 -47.35
CA MET A 1 9.51 5.62 -46.67
C MET A 1 8.50 4.85 -45.83
N SER A 2 8.73 4.74 -44.52
CA SER A 2 7.79 4.08 -43.60
C SER A 2 6.57 5.01 -43.38
N PRO A 3 5.36 4.49 -43.40
CA PRO A 3 4.20 5.32 -43.14
C PRO A 3 4.23 5.80 -41.68
N LEU A 4 4.21 7.11 -41.46
CA LEU A 4 4.04 7.72 -40.13
C LEU A 4 2.71 7.24 -39.53
N SER A 5 2.79 6.66 -38.35
CA SER A 5 1.62 6.25 -37.61
C SER A 5 0.79 7.50 -37.26
N LEU A 6 -0.52 7.49 -37.54
CA LEU A 6 -1.45 8.58 -37.22
C LEU A 6 -1.42 8.98 -35.71
N ALA A 7 -0.92 8.10 -34.85
CA ALA A 7 -0.76 8.35 -33.42
C ALA A 7 0.39 9.32 -33.06
N GLU A 8 1.29 9.63 -33.99
CA GLU A 8 2.45 10.50 -33.75
C GLU A 8 2.22 11.96 -34.10
N ILE A 9 1.02 12.31 -34.60
CA ILE A 9 0.68 13.69 -34.92
C ILE A 9 0.25 14.43 -33.63
N PRO A 10 0.93 15.52 -33.23
CA PRO A 10 0.63 16.24 -31.97
C PRO A 10 -0.82 16.69 -31.85
N GLN A 11 -1.45 17.03 -32.97
CA GLN A 11 -2.88 17.42 -33.00
C GLN A 11 -3.82 16.25 -32.73
N VAL A 12 -3.47 15.03 -33.15
CA VAL A 12 -4.24 13.80 -32.87
C VAL A 12 -4.09 13.42 -31.41
N GLN A 13 -2.91 13.59 -30.82
CA GLN A 13 -2.67 13.38 -29.39
C GLN A 13 -3.44 14.40 -28.53
N ALA A 14 -3.43 15.68 -28.92
CA ALA A 14 -4.19 16.73 -28.25
C ALA A 14 -5.71 16.48 -28.33
N PHE A 15 -6.19 16.03 -29.49
CA PHE A 15 -7.60 15.67 -29.68
C PHE A 15 -7.99 14.43 -28.88
N GLN A 16 -7.14 13.38 -28.87
CA GLN A 16 -7.36 12.20 -28.05
C GLN A 16 -7.32 12.52 -26.56
N THR A 17 -6.45 13.42 -26.11
CA THR A 17 -6.38 13.88 -24.71
C THR A 17 -7.61 14.71 -24.36
N GLY A 18 -8.07 15.58 -25.27
CA GLY A 18 -9.31 16.35 -25.10
C GLY A 18 -10.55 15.46 -25.08
N LEU A 19 -10.62 14.45 -25.97
CA LEU A 19 -11.70 13.49 -26.03
C LEU A 19 -11.72 12.58 -24.78
N LYS A 20 -10.54 12.15 -24.30
CA LYS A 20 -10.41 11.40 -23.04
C LYS A 20 -10.86 12.21 -21.82
N ARG A 21 -10.61 13.52 -21.79
CA ARG A 21 -11.15 14.42 -20.76
C ARG A 21 -12.66 14.61 -20.86
N LEU A 22 -13.22 14.68 -22.07
CA LEU A 22 -14.66 14.82 -22.33
C LEU A 22 -15.43 13.52 -22.06
N LEU A 23 -14.84 12.37 -22.36
CA LEU A 23 -15.45 11.05 -22.14
C LEU A 23 -15.27 10.56 -20.71
N GLY A 24 -14.54 11.32 -19.85
CA GLY A 24 -14.48 11.10 -18.41
C GLY A 24 -14.06 9.66 -18.06
N VAL A 25 -12.93 9.16 -18.65
CA VAL A 25 -12.40 7.87 -18.22
C VAL A 25 -12.06 7.99 -16.73
N ARG A 26 -12.93 7.46 -15.91
CA ARG A 26 -12.77 7.52 -14.45
C ARG A 26 -11.57 6.67 -14.04
N ARG A 27 -10.81 7.18 -13.10
CA ARG A 27 -9.77 6.43 -12.40
C ARG A 27 -10.41 5.76 -11.21
N VAL A 28 -10.18 4.47 -11.03
CA VAL A 28 -10.61 3.69 -9.86
C VAL A 28 -9.39 3.13 -9.17
N LEU A 29 -9.29 3.38 -7.88
CA LEU A 29 -8.33 2.73 -7.00
C LEU A 29 -9.01 1.52 -6.39
N ALA A 30 -8.50 0.32 -6.65
CA ALA A 30 -8.99 -0.93 -6.07
C ALA A 30 -7.99 -1.42 -5.03
N LEU A 31 -8.39 -1.48 -3.78
CA LEU A 31 -7.59 -1.99 -2.69
C LEU A 31 -8.10 -3.38 -2.33
N ALA A 32 -7.27 -4.38 -2.52
CA ALA A 32 -7.55 -5.75 -2.12
C ALA A 32 -7.00 -6.02 -0.73
N THR A 33 -7.83 -6.58 0.13
CA THR A 33 -7.41 -7.13 1.41
C THR A 33 -7.70 -8.62 1.45
N GLN A 34 -7.32 -9.30 2.51
CA GLN A 34 -7.66 -10.71 2.68
C GLN A 34 -9.16 -10.94 2.86
N ARG A 35 -9.88 -9.94 3.38
CA ARG A 35 -11.31 -10.02 3.71
C ARG A 35 -12.21 -9.41 2.64
N ARG A 36 -11.82 -8.27 2.05
CA ARG A 36 -12.69 -7.46 1.19
C ARG A 36 -11.94 -6.77 0.07
N LEU A 37 -12.70 -6.37 -0.94
CA LEU A 37 -12.30 -5.40 -1.96
C LEU A 37 -12.88 -4.03 -1.61
N ILE A 38 -12.09 -3.00 -1.79
CA ILE A 38 -12.51 -1.60 -1.66
C ILE A 38 -12.20 -0.92 -2.98
N CYS A 39 -13.20 -0.33 -3.62
CA CYS A 39 -13.01 0.52 -4.80
C CYS A 39 -13.27 1.96 -4.42
N CYS A 40 -12.36 2.85 -4.85
CA CYS A 40 -12.41 4.28 -4.58
C CYS A 40 -12.30 5.04 -5.89
N TRP A 41 -13.17 6.05 -6.09
CA TRP A 41 -13.21 6.86 -7.31
C TRP A 41 -13.56 8.31 -7.00
N GLN A 42 -13.19 9.19 -7.92
CA GLN A 42 -13.55 10.61 -7.82
C GLN A 42 -14.77 10.94 -8.67
N HIS A 43 -15.73 11.62 -8.08
CA HIS A 43 -16.83 12.23 -8.80
C HIS A 43 -16.98 13.70 -8.39
N LYS A 44 -16.91 14.62 -9.36
CA LYS A 44 -16.91 16.11 -9.21
C LYS A 44 -15.81 16.55 -8.25
N SER A 45 -15.33 16.56 -7.42
CA SER A 45 -14.27 16.95 -6.48
C SER A 45 -14.29 16.14 -5.20
N LEU A 46 -15.24 15.22 -5.06
CA LEU A 46 -15.37 14.36 -3.91
C LEU A 46 -14.88 12.95 -4.27
N TRP A 47 -14.30 12.29 -3.30
CA TRP A 47 -13.95 10.90 -3.38
C TRP A 47 -15.05 10.04 -2.76
N TYR A 48 -15.38 8.96 -3.42
CA TYR A 48 -16.36 7.97 -3.00
C TYR A 48 -15.66 6.63 -2.91
N TRP A 49 -16.14 5.77 -2.04
CA TRP A 49 -15.67 4.41 -1.95
C TRP A 49 -16.83 3.46 -1.65
N ARG A 50 -16.67 2.24 -2.07
CA ARG A 50 -17.54 1.10 -1.76
C ARG A 50 -16.68 -0.10 -1.47
N SER A 51 -17.20 -1.02 -0.68
CA SER A 51 -16.54 -2.29 -0.40
C SER A 51 -17.48 -3.46 -0.58
N ILE A 52 -16.90 -4.62 -0.90
CA ILE A 52 -17.58 -5.90 -0.94
C ILE A 52 -16.70 -6.93 -0.24
N ASP A 53 -17.28 -7.68 0.69
CA ASP A 53 -16.55 -8.76 1.36
C ASP A 53 -16.37 -9.94 0.39
N TRP A 54 -15.17 -10.51 0.41
CA TRP A 54 -14.90 -11.73 -0.33
C TRP A 54 -15.67 -12.93 0.25
N PRO A 55 -16.10 -13.88 -0.58
CA PRO A 55 -16.53 -15.18 -0.07
C PRO A 55 -15.44 -15.83 0.80
N PRO A 56 -15.81 -16.71 1.72
CA PRO A 56 -14.84 -17.43 2.53
C PRO A 56 -13.78 -18.11 1.67
N ASP A 57 -12.52 -18.02 2.08
CA ASP A 57 -11.35 -18.59 1.40
C ASP A 57 -11.08 -18.05 -0.03
N ALA A 58 -11.74 -16.98 -0.46
CA ALA A 58 -11.50 -16.41 -1.78
C ALA A 58 -10.11 -15.76 -1.89
N CYS A 59 -9.58 -15.21 -0.80
CA CYS A 59 -8.22 -14.69 -0.71
C CYS A 59 -7.49 -15.32 0.48
N ARG A 60 -6.30 -15.90 0.25
CA ARG A 60 -5.48 -16.51 1.29
C ARG A 60 -4.01 -16.12 1.12
N ASP A 61 -3.39 -15.62 2.18
CA ASP A 61 -2.00 -15.15 2.17
C ASP A 61 -1.69 -14.20 1.00
N GLY A 62 -2.64 -13.30 0.72
CA GLY A 62 -2.58 -12.36 -0.40
C GLY A 62 -2.89 -12.93 -1.79
N MET A 63 -3.06 -14.25 -1.92
CA MET A 63 -3.34 -14.93 -3.19
C MET A 63 -4.85 -15.01 -3.45
N PRO A 64 -5.35 -14.56 -4.61
CA PRO A 64 -6.74 -14.78 -5.02
C PRO A 64 -6.93 -16.25 -5.42
N MET A 65 -7.69 -16.99 -4.60
CA MET A 65 -7.94 -18.41 -4.77
C MET A 65 -9.16 -18.69 -5.65
N GLN A 66 -10.16 -17.81 -5.63
CA GLN A 66 -11.41 -17.93 -6.37
C GLN A 66 -11.55 -16.78 -7.36
N ARG A 67 -10.72 -16.78 -8.41
CA ARG A 67 -10.54 -15.62 -9.31
C ARG A 67 -11.83 -15.21 -10.02
N GLU A 68 -12.62 -16.17 -10.48
CA GLU A 68 -13.88 -15.90 -11.17
C GLU A 68 -14.87 -15.18 -10.26
N VAL A 69 -15.06 -15.68 -9.04
CA VAL A 69 -15.96 -15.07 -8.04
C VAL A 69 -15.48 -13.66 -7.63
N MET A 70 -14.15 -13.49 -7.49
CA MET A 70 -13.58 -12.19 -7.15
C MET A 70 -13.69 -11.20 -8.30
N SER A 71 -13.59 -11.68 -9.54
CA SER A 71 -13.81 -10.88 -10.75
C SER A 71 -15.27 -10.42 -10.86
N GLU A 72 -16.22 -11.33 -10.65
CA GLU A 72 -17.65 -11.01 -10.62
C GLU A 72 -17.97 -9.98 -9.53
N ALA A 73 -17.41 -10.13 -8.33
CA ALA A 73 -17.57 -9.16 -7.24
C ALA A 73 -17.01 -7.78 -7.58
N LEU A 74 -15.87 -7.72 -8.27
CA LEU A 74 -15.29 -6.46 -8.74
C LEU A 74 -16.19 -5.79 -9.79
N GLU A 75 -16.70 -6.56 -10.75
CA GLU A 75 -17.59 -6.08 -11.81
C GLU A 75 -18.91 -5.57 -11.22
N GLU A 76 -19.55 -6.32 -10.32
CA GLU A 76 -20.77 -5.95 -9.60
C GLU A 76 -20.58 -4.64 -8.83
N LEU A 77 -19.50 -4.54 -8.05
CA LEU A 77 -19.20 -3.34 -7.26
C LEU A 77 -19.08 -2.07 -8.13
N LEU A 78 -18.41 -2.17 -9.28
CA LEU A 78 -18.24 -1.05 -10.19
C LEU A 78 -19.54 -0.71 -10.96
N PHE A 79 -20.32 -1.73 -11.30
CA PHE A 79 -21.61 -1.55 -11.94
C PHE A 79 -22.60 -0.82 -11.02
N ASP A 80 -22.73 -1.29 -9.78
CA ASP A 80 -23.62 -0.67 -8.78
C ASP A 80 -23.19 0.74 -8.39
N SER A 81 -21.90 1.06 -8.58
CA SER A 81 -21.33 2.38 -8.33
C SER A 81 -21.43 3.32 -9.53
N ASP A 82 -22.00 2.91 -10.66
CA ASP A 82 -22.05 3.65 -11.92
C ASP A 82 -20.64 4.10 -12.41
N VAL A 83 -19.65 3.23 -12.28
CA VAL A 83 -18.24 3.49 -12.60
C VAL A 83 -17.73 2.58 -13.74
N VAL A 84 -18.61 2.23 -14.64
CA VAL A 84 -18.31 1.35 -15.79
C VAL A 84 -17.29 2.00 -16.74
N GLY A 85 -16.37 1.21 -17.28
CA GLY A 85 -15.35 1.65 -18.23
C GLY A 85 -14.19 2.45 -17.61
N ALA A 86 -14.01 2.37 -16.31
CA ALA A 86 -12.92 2.98 -15.59
C ALA A 86 -11.57 2.30 -15.86
N ARG A 87 -10.48 3.04 -15.61
CA ARG A 87 -9.13 2.49 -15.52
C ARG A 87 -8.82 2.14 -14.08
N LEU A 88 -8.38 0.91 -13.87
CA LEU A 88 -8.12 0.38 -12.55
C LEU A 88 -6.64 0.55 -12.16
N GLU A 89 -6.41 1.01 -10.95
CA GLU A 89 -5.12 0.92 -10.26
C GLU A 89 -5.32 0.01 -9.05
N LEU A 90 -4.58 -1.09 -9.00
CA LEU A 90 -4.73 -2.14 -8.01
C LEU A 90 -3.69 -2.01 -6.89
N LEU A 91 -4.14 -2.04 -5.65
CA LEU A 91 -3.31 -2.23 -4.47
C LEU A 91 -3.34 -3.70 -4.04
N LEU A 92 -2.18 -4.34 -4.07
CA LEU A 92 -2.02 -5.70 -3.57
C LEU A 92 -2.17 -5.74 -2.05
N PRO A 93 -2.65 -6.87 -1.49
CA PRO A 93 -2.80 -7.06 -0.04
C PRO A 93 -1.48 -6.94 0.71
N VAL A 94 -1.58 -6.86 2.04
CA VAL A 94 -0.41 -6.82 2.94
C VAL A 94 0.46 -8.07 2.77
N ASP A 95 -0.18 -9.24 2.69
CA ASP A 95 0.50 -10.53 2.59
C ASP A 95 1.03 -10.83 1.19
N GLY A 96 2.09 -11.64 1.11
CA GLY A 96 2.66 -12.12 -0.14
C GLY A 96 3.54 -11.12 -0.89
N VAL A 97 3.66 -9.89 -0.39
CA VAL A 97 4.58 -8.87 -0.87
C VAL A 97 5.61 -8.55 0.21
N TYR A 98 6.85 -8.38 -0.18
CA TYR A 98 7.97 -8.18 0.72
C TYR A 98 8.79 -6.98 0.29
N TRP A 99 9.42 -6.31 1.23
CA TRP A 99 10.42 -5.29 0.94
C TRP A 99 11.75 -5.58 1.62
N ARG A 100 12.81 -4.99 1.08
CA ARG A 100 14.15 -4.97 1.66
C ARG A 100 14.79 -3.62 1.40
N VAL A 101 15.56 -3.17 2.35
CA VAL A 101 16.39 -1.98 2.22
C VAL A 101 17.80 -2.41 1.81
N LEU A 102 18.35 -1.74 0.81
CA LEU A 102 19.67 -1.94 0.28
C LEU A 102 20.50 -0.71 0.58
N ASP A 103 21.43 -0.84 1.53
CA ASP A 103 22.35 0.23 1.87
C ASP A 103 23.52 0.31 0.87
N GLY A 104 23.98 1.53 0.59
CA GLY A 104 25.18 1.77 -0.21
C GLY A 104 25.07 1.40 -1.69
N VAL A 105 23.88 1.17 -2.20
CA VAL A 105 23.63 0.96 -3.63
C VAL A 105 23.16 2.26 -4.23
N GLY A 106 23.96 2.85 -5.11
CA GLY A 106 23.60 4.10 -5.80
C GLY A 106 22.38 3.90 -6.70
N ALA A 107 21.56 4.94 -6.82
CA ALA A 107 20.37 4.96 -7.67
C ALA A 107 20.66 4.59 -9.13
N ASP A 108 21.90 4.83 -9.58
CA ASP A 108 22.36 4.60 -10.95
C ASP A 108 22.37 3.12 -11.38
N VAL A 109 22.29 2.20 -10.42
CA VAL A 109 22.33 0.75 -10.66
C VAL A 109 20.98 0.20 -11.17
N PHE A 110 19.90 0.99 -11.06
CA PHE A 110 18.52 0.48 -11.19
C PHE A 110 17.80 0.81 -12.51
N ASP A 111 18.50 1.43 -13.46
CA ASP A 111 17.87 1.92 -14.71
C ASP A 111 17.71 0.85 -15.82
N SER A 112 17.92 -0.44 -15.53
CA SER A 112 17.78 -1.49 -16.56
C SER A 112 17.09 -2.76 -16.06
N ASP A 113 16.38 -3.45 -16.95
CA ASP A 113 15.74 -4.77 -16.70
C ASP A 113 16.73 -5.83 -16.19
N ALA A 114 18.01 -5.70 -16.53
CA ALA A 114 19.09 -6.55 -16.02
C ALA A 114 19.34 -6.35 -14.51
N SER A 115 19.01 -5.19 -13.96
CA SER A 115 19.18 -4.86 -12.55
C SER A 115 18.20 -5.60 -11.66
N SER A 116 16.99 -5.89 -12.14
CA SER A 116 15.97 -6.63 -11.36
C SER A 116 16.44 -8.06 -11.03
N ALA A 117 17.07 -8.75 -11.98
CA ALA A 117 17.61 -10.09 -11.76
C ALA A 117 18.86 -10.08 -10.86
N ALA A 118 19.73 -9.08 -11.00
CA ALA A 118 20.90 -8.90 -10.15
C ALA A 118 20.50 -8.56 -8.71
N LEU A 119 19.49 -7.71 -8.52
CA LEU A 119 18.90 -7.37 -7.24
C LEU A 119 18.34 -8.61 -6.53
N SER A 120 17.52 -9.38 -7.24
CA SER A 120 16.88 -10.53 -6.64
C SER A 120 17.87 -11.62 -6.20
N ASN A 121 18.99 -11.76 -6.89
CA ASN A 121 20.03 -12.76 -6.54
C ASN A 121 20.88 -12.35 -5.31
N GLY A 122 20.93 -11.07 -4.97
CA GLY A 122 21.71 -10.56 -3.83
C GLY A 122 20.89 -10.37 -2.55
N LEU A 123 19.57 -10.54 -2.61
CA LEU A 123 18.68 -10.28 -1.49
C LEU A 123 18.38 -11.57 -0.71
N ASP A 124 18.55 -11.48 0.61
CA ASP A 124 18.10 -12.52 1.54
C ASP A 124 16.62 -12.29 1.88
N TRP A 125 15.74 -12.73 1.00
CA TRP A 125 14.30 -12.70 1.22
C TRP A 125 13.61 -14.01 0.88
N PRO A 126 12.34 -14.20 1.36
CA PRO A 126 11.63 -15.48 1.23
C PRO A 126 11.08 -15.71 -0.19
N LEU A 127 11.64 -15.04 -1.19
CA LEU A 127 11.22 -15.13 -2.58
C LEU A 127 12.34 -15.76 -3.42
N ASP A 128 11.98 -16.74 -4.25
CA ASP A 128 12.88 -17.21 -5.29
C ASP A 128 13.04 -16.12 -6.36
N PRO A 129 14.26 -15.68 -6.66
CA PRO A 129 14.52 -14.65 -7.67
C PRO A 129 13.94 -14.98 -9.04
N SER A 130 13.95 -16.25 -9.44
CA SER A 130 13.46 -16.69 -10.74
C SER A 130 11.92 -16.67 -10.84
N GLU A 131 11.24 -16.75 -9.70
CA GLU A 131 9.77 -16.81 -9.58
C GLU A 131 9.15 -15.49 -9.07
N SER A 132 9.93 -14.43 -8.95
CA SER A 132 9.45 -13.14 -8.42
C SER A 132 9.58 -12.01 -9.41
N TYR A 133 8.74 -10.99 -9.21
CA TYR A 133 8.94 -9.64 -9.72
C TYR A 133 9.50 -8.79 -8.61
N VAL A 134 10.51 -7.99 -8.94
CA VAL A 134 11.16 -7.07 -8.01
C VAL A 134 11.18 -5.69 -8.66
N THR A 135 10.77 -4.69 -7.92
CA THR A 135 10.96 -3.28 -8.25
C THR A 135 11.77 -2.61 -7.16
N ALA A 136 12.49 -1.56 -7.49
CA ALA A 136 13.29 -0.83 -6.52
C ALA A 136 13.09 0.67 -6.69
N THR A 137 13.05 1.38 -5.57
CA THR A 137 12.84 2.82 -5.54
C THR A 137 13.92 3.46 -4.66
N PRO A 138 14.64 4.47 -5.15
CA PRO A 138 15.53 5.27 -4.32
C PRO A 138 14.75 5.93 -3.18
N CYS A 139 15.34 5.89 -1.97
CA CYS A 139 14.75 6.50 -0.78
C CYS A 139 15.90 7.01 0.10
N ALA A 140 16.08 8.32 0.17
CA ALA A 140 17.24 8.97 0.80
C ALA A 140 18.58 8.36 0.30
N ASP A 141 19.41 7.86 1.22
CA ASP A 141 20.70 7.24 0.93
C ASP A 141 20.62 5.72 0.68
N ALA A 142 19.40 5.18 0.63
CA ALA A 142 19.15 3.76 0.44
C ALA A 142 18.25 3.48 -0.77
N VAL A 143 18.07 2.22 -1.09
CA VAL A 143 17.12 1.75 -2.08
C VAL A 143 16.17 0.77 -1.43
N VAL A 144 14.87 0.99 -1.60
CA VAL A 144 13.84 0.07 -1.13
C VAL A 144 13.43 -0.84 -2.29
N ALA A 145 13.76 -2.12 -2.18
CA ALA A 145 13.32 -3.14 -3.12
C ALA A 145 12.03 -3.77 -2.60
N VAL A 146 11.04 -3.90 -3.49
CA VAL A 146 9.76 -4.56 -3.23
C VAL A 146 9.61 -5.74 -4.18
N GLY A 147 9.26 -6.90 -3.64
CA GLY A 147 9.13 -8.13 -4.39
C GLY A 147 7.83 -8.87 -4.14
N VAL A 148 7.32 -9.50 -5.19
CA VAL A 148 6.11 -10.33 -5.17
C VAL A 148 6.30 -11.56 -6.04
N LYS A 149 5.70 -12.69 -5.66
CA LYS A 149 5.70 -13.90 -6.51
C LYS A 149 4.98 -13.62 -7.83
N ARG A 150 5.57 -14.04 -8.95
CA ARG A 150 4.96 -13.91 -10.30
C ARG A 150 3.58 -14.52 -10.36
N THR A 151 3.39 -15.67 -9.74
CA THR A 151 2.10 -16.38 -9.69
C THR A 151 1.03 -15.57 -8.96
N MET A 152 1.37 -14.88 -7.88
CA MET A 152 0.44 -14.02 -7.15
C MET A 152 0.07 -12.78 -7.96
N LEU A 153 1.06 -12.07 -8.51
CA LEU A 153 0.80 -10.89 -9.32
C LEU A 153 -0.05 -11.24 -10.55
N GLN A 154 0.29 -12.35 -11.24
CA GLN A 154 -0.50 -12.81 -12.39
C GLN A 154 -1.94 -13.16 -11.99
N ALA A 155 -2.13 -13.80 -10.84
CA ALA A 155 -3.45 -14.16 -10.36
C ALA A 155 -4.35 -12.92 -10.11
N TRP A 156 -3.79 -11.82 -9.60
CA TRP A 156 -4.51 -10.56 -9.46
C TRP A 156 -4.76 -9.87 -10.81
N ILE A 157 -3.80 -9.93 -11.73
CA ILE A 157 -3.99 -9.43 -13.11
C ILE A 157 -5.13 -10.20 -13.79
N ASP A 158 -5.20 -11.52 -13.60
CA ASP A 158 -6.26 -12.37 -14.16
C ASP A 158 -7.65 -11.99 -13.60
N VAL A 159 -7.76 -11.69 -12.29
CA VAL A 159 -9.01 -11.21 -11.67
C VAL A 159 -9.49 -9.93 -12.36
N VAL A 160 -8.60 -8.97 -12.55
CA VAL A 160 -8.93 -7.68 -13.19
C VAL A 160 -9.27 -7.87 -14.68
N ALA A 161 -8.51 -8.74 -15.37
CA ALA A 161 -8.73 -9.01 -16.79
C ALA A 161 -10.05 -9.73 -17.06
N GLN A 162 -10.46 -10.65 -16.17
CA GLN A 162 -11.75 -11.34 -16.25
C GLN A 162 -12.93 -10.38 -16.04
N ALA A 163 -12.76 -9.32 -15.26
CA ALA A 163 -13.75 -8.23 -15.11
C ALA A 163 -13.75 -7.25 -16.29
N ASP A 164 -13.04 -7.53 -17.38
CA ASP A 164 -12.89 -6.66 -18.58
C ASP A 164 -12.46 -5.22 -18.25
N LEU A 165 -11.58 -5.07 -17.25
CA LEU A 165 -11.09 -3.77 -16.79
C LEU A 165 -9.65 -3.50 -17.26
N PRO A 166 -9.36 -2.32 -17.82
CA PRO A 166 -8.01 -1.94 -18.18
C PRO A 166 -7.19 -1.63 -16.92
N LEU A 167 -6.29 -2.55 -16.54
CA LEU A 167 -5.36 -2.36 -15.45
C LEU A 167 -4.25 -1.38 -15.87
N GLN A 168 -4.13 -0.27 -15.14
CA GLN A 168 -3.15 0.78 -15.44
C GLN A 168 -1.90 0.67 -14.57
N ARG A 169 -2.05 0.29 -13.31
CA ARG A 169 -0.99 0.23 -12.32
C ARG A 169 -1.28 -0.84 -11.29
N VAL A 170 -0.22 -1.47 -10.80
CA VAL A 170 -0.25 -2.31 -9.59
C VAL A 170 0.73 -1.73 -8.60
N ASP A 171 0.32 -1.63 -7.36
CA ASP A 171 1.15 -1.17 -6.26
C ASP A 171 0.88 -2.03 -5.02
N TRP A 172 1.58 -1.79 -3.93
CA TRP A 172 1.40 -2.52 -2.67
C TRP A 172 0.81 -1.63 -1.59
N LEU A 173 -0.21 -2.14 -0.89
CA LEU A 173 -0.93 -1.44 0.16
C LEU A 173 0.02 -0.80 1.18
N VAL A 174 1.00 -1.57 1.68
CA VAL A 174 1.94 -1.07 2.71
C VAL A 174 2.86 0.02 2.17
N SER A 175 3.35 -0.10 0.93
CA SER A 175 4.17 0.96 0.32
C SER A 175 3.37 2.25 0.13
N CYS A 176 2.11 2.13 -0.29
CA CYS A 176 1.23 3.29 -0.44
C CYS A 176 0.94 3.95 0.91
N ALA A 177 0.63 3.16 1.94
CA ALA A 177 0.41 3.67 3.29
C ALA A 177 1.68 4.35 3.85
N GLN A 178 2.85 3.79 3.60
CA GLN A 178 4.13 4.37 4.02
C GLN A 178 4.42 5.70 3.32
N ARG A 179 4.09 5.85 2.02
CA ARG A 179 4.18 7.15 1.31
C ARG A 179 3.28 8.22 1.95
N CYS A 180 2.04 7.84 2.26
CA CYS A 180 1.13 8.72 2.97
C CYS A 180 1.70 9.13 4.33
N LEU A 181 2.17 8.16 5.11
CA LEU A 181 2.75 8.39 6.41
C LEU A 181 3.97 9.32 6.34
N HIS A 182 4.86 9.11 5.39
CA HIS A 182 6.02 9.96 5.16
C HIS A 182 5.60 11.41 4.86
N HIS A 183 4.57 11.60 4.04
CA HIS A 183 4.03 12.93 3.75
C HIS A 183 3.42 13.57 5.01
N LEU A 184 2.64 12.83 5.79
CA LEU A 184 1.99 13.32 7.00
C LEU A 184 2.97 13.61 8.16
N SER A 185 4.08 12.90 8.19
CA SER A 185 5.14 13.09 9.18
C SER A 185 6.31 13.95 8.66
N SER A 186 6.14 14.65 7.54
CA SER A 186 7.22 15.42 6.90
C SER A 186 7.83 16.52 7.76
N GLU A 187 7.08 17.06 8.72
CA GLU A 187 7.59 18.04 9.70
C GLU A 187 8.32 17.38 10.89
N TRP A 188 8.21 16.05 11.01
CA TRP A 188 8.88 15.30 12.07
C TRP A 188 10.30 14.92 11.67
N THR A 189 11.29 15.39 12.43
CA THR A 189 12.73 15.18 12.14
C THR A 189 13.31 13.94 12.83
N GLY A 190 12.48 13.14 13.50
CA GLY A 190 12.90 11.93 14.21
C GLY A 190 12.59 10.66 13.46
N GLY A 191 12.86 9.52 14.09
CA GLY A 191 12.39 8.22 13.62
C GLY A 191 10.89 8.05 13.82
N VAL A 192 10.25 7.21 13.02
CA VAL A 192 8.84 6.85 13.13
C VAL A 192 8.69 5.37 13.43
N ALA A 193 8.02 5.04 14.53
CA ALA A 193 7.56 3.70 14.83
C ALA A 193 6.11 3.57 14.37
N TRP A 194 5.91 2.96 13.20
CA TRP A 194 4.59 2.72 12.66
C TRP A 194 4.11 1.33 13.03
N LEU A 195 2.97 1.26 13.73
CA LEU A 195 2.32 0.03 14.13
C LEU A 195 0.95 -0.08 13.48
N PHE A 196 0.67 -1.24 12.90
CA PHE A 196 -0.65 -1.55 12.38
C PHE A 196 -1.03 -3.01 12.64
N SER A 197 -2.33 -3.26 12.76
CA SER A 197 -2.86 -4.62 12.86
C SER A 197 -3.09 -5.21 11.48
N HIS A 198 -2.77 -6.49 11.32
CA HIS A 198 -3.06 -7.23 10.11
C HIS A 198 -3.41 -8.69 10.48
N GLY A 199 -4.64 -9.09 10.22
CA GLY A 199 -5.13 -10.41 10.66
C GLY A 199 -4.98 -10.60 12.17
N SER A 200 -4.31 -11.68 12.56
CA SER A 200 -4.00 -12.01 13.96
C SER A 200 -2.65 -11.48 14.45
N ALA A 201 -2.07 -10.52 13.73
CA ALA A 201 -0.75 -10.00 14.02
C ALA A 201 -0.73 -8.47 14.17
N VAL A 202 0.34 -7.97 14.78
CA VAL A 202 0.74 -6.56 14.77
C VAL A 202 2.06 -6.46 14.02
N ARG A 203 2.13 -5.53 13.09
CA ARG A 203 3.36 -5.25 12.33
C ARG A 203 3.95 -3.93 12.78
N LEU A 204 5.24 -3.94 13.08
CA LEU A 204 6.05 -2.78 13.41
C LEU A 204 6.96 -2.46 12.24
N VAL A 205 6.88 -1.23 11.75
CA VAL A 205 7.82 -0.70 10.78
C VAL A 205 8.54 0.48 11.41
N LEU A 206 9.88 0.41 11.50
CA LEU A 206 10.70 1.50 11.99
C LEU A 206 11.26 2.24 10.78
N ILE A 207 10.93 3.53 10.70
CA ILE A 207 11.22 4.38 9.54
C ILE A 207 12.15 5.52 9.99
N HIS A 208 13.21 5.75 9.23
CA HIS A 208 14.08 6.90 9.41
C HIS A 208 14.35 7.55 8.05
N ASP A 209 14.20 8.85 7.94
CA ASP A 209 14.33 9.62 6.69
C ASP A 209 13.52 9.02 5.52
N GLY A 210 12.33 8.48 5.82
CA GLY A 210 11.48 7.82 4.86
C GLY A 210 11.85 6.37 4.52
N VAL A 211 13.01 5.88 5.00
CA VAL A 211 13.48 4.50 4.77
C VAL A 211 12.91 3.56 5.81
N PRO A 212 12.20 2.48 5.44
CA PRO A 212 11.68 1.46 6.36
C PRO A 212 12.80 0.48 6.76
N GLU A 213 13.64 0.86 7.72
CA GLU A 213 14.85 0.12 8.10
C GLU A 213 14.56 -1.21 8.80
N VAL A 214 13.44 -1.31 9.52
CA VAL A 214 12.99 -2.53 10.22
C VAL A 214 11.55 -2.80 9.91
N ASP A 215 11.25 -4.06 9.67
CA ASP A 215 9.88 -4.57 9.46
C ASP A 215 9.74 -5.89 10.21
N GLN A 216 8.95 -5.89 11.26
CA GLN A 216 8.79 -7.03 12.16
C GLN A 216 7.31 -7.28 12.45
N THR A 217 6.94 -8.57 12.40
CA THR A 217 5.59 -9.02 12.71
C THR A 217 5.58 -9.73 14.05
N PHE A 218 4.63 -9.37 14.91
CA PHE A 218 4.38 -9.97 16.20
C PHE A 218 3.04 -10.70 16.18
N ALA A 219 3.00 -11.94 16.65
CA ALA A 219 1.73 -12.62 16.89
C ALA A 219 0.94 -11.86 17.98
N ARG A 220 -0.34 -11.63 17.74
CA ARG A 220 -1.22 -10.99 18.72
C ARG A 220 -1.95 -12.01 19.56
N ASP A 221 -2.43 -13.08 18.91
CA ASP A 221 -3.29 -14.06 19.54
C ASP A 221 -2.48 -14.92 20.53
N GLY A 222 -2.97 -14.98 21.76
CA GLY A 222 -2.34 -15.73 22.85
C GLY A 222 -1.19 -15.03 23.57
N ILE A 223 -0.93 -13.74 23.27
CA ILE A 223 0.09 -12.95 23.97
C ILE A 223 -0.62 -11.86 24.79
N GLU A 224 -0.21 -11.72 26.05
CA GLU A 224 -0.71 -10.64 26.92
C GLU A 224 -0.25 -9.27 26.38
N PRO A 225 -1.08 -8.23 26.43
CA PRO A 225 -0.78 -6.90 25.87
C PRO A 225 0.54 -6.32 26.40
N GLU A 226 0.85 -6.47 27.66
CA GLU A 226 2.08 -5.99 28.28
C GLU A 226 3.33 -6.70 27.75
N ALA A 227 3.22 -8.00 27.46
CA ALA A 227 4.31 -8.77 26.85
C ALA A 227 4.56 -8.29 25.41
N LEU A 228 3.51 -8.06 24.63
CA LEU A 228 3.61 -7.51 23.27
C LEU A 228 4.29 -6.14 23.28
N ILE A 229 3.87 -5.23 24.17
CA ILE A 229 4.48 -3.90 24.32
C ILE A 229 5.97 -4.02 24.67
N SER A 230 6.32 -4.95 25.56
CA SER A 230 7.71 -5.17 25.96
C SER A 230 8.56 -5.66 24.79
N GLU A 231 8.02 -6.52 23.94
CA GLU A 231 8.70 -7.00 22.73
C GLU A 231 8.89 -5.89 21.71
N ILE A 232 7.85 -5.09 21.45
CA ILE A 232 7.93 -3.94 20.55
C ILE A 232 8.99 -2.94 21.04
N ARG A 233 8.98 -2.58 22.31
CA ARG A 233 9.98 -1.67 22.88
C ARG A 233 11.41 -2.23 22.83
N ARG A 234 11.57 -3.54 22.98
CA ARG A 234 12.88 -4.21 22.80
C ARG A 234 13.38 -4.07 21.37
N SER A 235 12.50 -4.29 20.39
CA SER A 235 12.83 -4.12 18.96
C SER A 235 13.23 -2.69 18.64
N VAL A 236 12.50 -1.69 19.15
CA VAL A 236 12.85 -0.28 19.01
C VAL A 236 14.21 0.03 19.63
N SER A 237 14.47 -0.42 20.85
CA SER A 237 15.76 -0.20 21.53
C SER A 237 16.92 -0.88 20.80
N ALA A 238 16.70 -2.08 20.27
CA ALA A 238 17.68 -2.79 19.46
C ALA A 238 17.99 -2.02 18.16
N TRP A 239 16.98 -1.52 17.46
CA TRP A 239 17.15 -0.70 16.26
C TRP A 239 17.95 0.58 16.56
N GLN A 240 17.56 1.33 17.60
CA GLN A 240 18.29 2.55 18.01
C GLN A 240 19.77 2.27 18.29
N THR A 241 20.06 1.15 18.93
CA THR A 241 21.43 0.78 19.29
C THR A 241 22.21 0.28 18.07
N LEU A 242 21.66 -0.63 17.28
CA LEU A 242 22.35 -1.26 16.14
C LEU A 242 22.59 -0.28 14.99
N MET A 243 21.63 0.57 14.73
CA MET A 243 21.69 1.55 13.65
C MET A 243 22.24 2.90 14.11
N ASN A 244 22.66 3.01 15.39
CA ASN A 244 23.10 4.27 16.00
C ASN A 244 22.09 5.42 15.82
N ARG A 245 20.80 5.08 15.91
CA ARG A 245 19.67 6.01 15.70
C ARG A 245 19.18 6.59 17.03
N PHE A 246 19.99 7.40 17.70
CA PHE A 246 19.58 8.09 18.94
C PHE A 246 18.79 9.37 18.64
N VAL A 247 17.79 9.27 17.78
CA VAL A 247 16.90 10.34 17.40
C VAL A 247 15.58 10.24 18.18
N PRO A 248 14.84 11.34 18.34
CA PRO A 248 13.50 11.28 18.89
C PRO A 248 12.63 10.29 18.11
N LEU A 249 11.82 9.50 18.79
CA LEU A 249 10.92 8.52 18.17
C LEU A 249 9.49 9.01 18.30
N GLY A 250 8.80 9.08 17.15
CA GLY A 250 7.37 9.33 17.07
C GLY A 250 6.61 8.03 16.78
N TRP A 251 5.47 7.86 17.43
CA TRP A 251 4.62 6.68 17.23
C TRP A 251 3.48 7.00 16.29
N TRP A 252 3.25 6.14 15.30
CA TRP A 252 2.07 6.18 14.45
C TRP A 252 1.32 4.85 14.55
N LEU A 253 0.03 4.92 14.96
CA LEU A 253 -0.78 3.75 15.23
C LEU A 253 -1.93 3.66 14.22
N SER A 254 -2.02 2.55 13.49
CA SER A 254 -3.08 2.27 12.51
C SER A 254 -3.85 1.02 12.93
N PHE A 255 -4.65 1.17 14.00
CA PHE A 255 -5.50 0.11 14.52
C PHE A 255 -6.97 0.40 14.25
N PRO A 256 -7.79 -0.60 13.85
CA PRO A 256 -9.23 -0.46 13.78
C PRO A 256 -9.82 -0.08 15.12
N GLU A 257 -10.90 0.72 15.12
CA GLU A 257 -11.57 1.12 16.36
C GLU A 257 -12.06 -0.07 17.21
N SER A 258 -12.48 -1.14 16.55
CA SER A 258 -12.87 -2.40 17.19
C SER A 258 -11.76 -3.04 18.03
N HIS A 259 -10.51 -2.71 17.74
CA HIS A 259 -9.33 -3.21 18.45
C HIS A 259 -8.78 -2.25 19.51
N ASN A 260 -9.35 -1.05 19.68
CA ASN A 260 -8.85 -0.04 20.59
C ASN A 260 -8.71 -0.56 22.04
N GLN A 261 -9.66 -1.36 22.53
CA GLN A 261 -9.57 -1.91 23.88
C GLN A 261 -8.38 -2.85 24.06
N ILE A 262 -8.05 -3.64 23.04
CA ILE A 262 -6.91 -4.59 23.06
C ILE A 262 -5.59 -3.81 23.05
N PHE A 263 -5.54 -2.70 22.31
CA PHE A 263 -4.32 -1.91 22.13
C PHE A 263 -4.23 -0.69 23.06
N MET A 264 -5.20 -0.47 23.96
CA MET A 264 -5.17 0.68 24.89
C MET A 264 -3.85 0.85 25.64
N PRO A 265 -3.23 -0.22 26.22
CA PRO A 265 -1.96 -0.06 26.91
C PRO A 265 -0.83 0.43 25.99
N LEU A 266 -0.83 0.01 24.70
CA LEU A 266 0.12 0.47 23.70
C LEU A 266 -0.16 1.92 23.28
N ILE A 267 -1.43 2.27 23.09
CA ILE A 267 -1.86 3.63 22.75
C ILE A 267 -1.46 4.59 23.89
N ASP A 268 -1.68 4.22 25.14
CA ASP A 268 -1.32 5.04 26.28
C ASP A 268 0.20 5.19 26.43
N ALA A 269 0.95 4.12 26.17
CA ALA A 269 2.40 4.18 26.13
C ALA A 269 2.91 5.11 25.02
N ALA A 270 2.34 5.03 23.82
CA ALA A 270 2.69 5.91 22.71
C ALA A 270 2.34 7.39 23.00
N ARG A 271 1.22 7.65 23.69
CA ARG A 271 0.83 9.01 24.11
C ARG A 271 1.80 9.61 25.14
N GLN A 272 2.36 8.79 26.03
CA GLN A 272 3.36 9.25 27.00
C GLN A 272 4.69 9.59 26.33
N ASP A 273 5.04 8.93 25.24
CA ASP A 273 6.26 9.19 24.48
C ASP A 273 6.02 10.36 23.49
N CYS A 274 5.63 10.05 22.25
CA CYS A 274 5.27 11.02 21.22
C CYS A 274 4.32 10.36 20.21
N LEU A 275 3.03 10.62 20.33
CA LEU A 275 2.05 10.11 19.36
C LEU A 275 1.89 11.09 18.20
N LEU A 276 2.24 10.64 16.99
CA LEU A 276 2.15 11.44 15.76
C LEU A 276 0.77 11.45 15.13
N ASN A 277 -0.08 10.49 15.49
CA ASN A 277 -1.48 10.49 15.05
C ASN A 277 -2.19 11.75 15.58
N GLN A 278 -2.03 12.83 14.89
CA GLN A 278 -2.89 13.99 15.13
C GLN A 278 -4.26 13.71 14.49
N PRO A 279 -5.38 14.15 15.08
CA PRO A 279 -6.63 14.18 14.33
C PRO A 279 -6.35 14.95 13.06
N PHE A 280 -6.50 14.29 11.92
CA PHE A 280 -6.08 14.80 10.62
C PHE A 280 -6.77 16.14 10.34
N ALA A 281 -6.06 17.23 10.51
CA ALA A 281 -6.41 18.49 9.87
C ALA A 281 -6.29 18.37 8.35
N TRP A 282 -5.72 17.28 7.87
CA TRP A 282 -5.52 16.96 6.48
C TRP A 282 -6.58 15.97 5.99
N ASN A 283 -7.51 16.47 5.25
CA ASN A 283 -8.43 15.66 4.46
C ASN A 283 -8.08 15.86 2.98
N PRO A 284 -7.11 15.12 2.42
CA PRO A 284 -6.68 15.28 1.02
C PRO A 284 -7.76 14.83 0.06
N ALA A 285 -8.66 14.01 0.56
CA ALA A 285 -9.78 13.50 -0.19
C ALA A 285 -11.06 13.83 0.60
N PRO A 286 -11.76 14.93 0.27
CA PRO A 286 -13.08 15.14 0.81
C PRO A 286 -13.97 13.97 0.38
N TRP A 287 -14.31 13.12 1.35
CA TRP A 287 -15.18 11.96 1.13
C TRP A 287 -16.61 12.43 0.91
N GLY A 288 -17.30 11.83 -0.06
CA GLY A 288 -18.73 12.02 -0.26
C GLY A 288 -19.56 11.39 0.86
N GLU A 289 -20.71 11.99 1.19
CA GLU A 289 -21.59 11.53 2.26
C GLU A 289 -22.12 10.10 2.03
N ASP A 290 -22.24 9.68 0.76
CA ASP A 290 -22.74 8.35 0.37
C ASP A 290 -21.63 7.30 0.24
N SER A 291 -20.47 7.52 0.86
CA SER A 291 -19.37 6.56 0.84
C SER A 291 -19.64 5.45 1.84
N GLY A 292 -19.59 4.21 1.38
CA GLY A 292 -19.57 2.90 2.04
C GLY A 292 -20.24 2.73 3.41
N ASP A 293 -20.94 1.63 3.61
CA ASP A 293 -21.62 1.33 4.88
C ASP A 293 -20.63 0.96 5.99
N ASP A 294 -19.53 0.27 5.65
CA ASP A 294 -18.48 -0.10 6.58
C ASP A 294 -17.33 0.93 6.55
N PRO A 295 -16.86 1.42 7.69
CA PRO A 295 -15.78 2.39 7.73
C PRO A 295 -14.46 1.80 7.16
N LEU A 296 -13.69 2.66 6.51
CA LEU A 296 -12.32 2.32 6.12
C LEU A 296 -11.45 2.16 7.37
N GLU A 297 -10.69 1.09 7.41
CA GLU A 297 -9.69 0.91 8.46
C GLU A 297 -8.53 1.91 8.30
N PRO A 298 -7.85 2.31 9.40
CA PRO A 298 -6.79 3.31 9.33
C PRO A 298 -5.66 2.99 8.33
N LEU A 299 -5.31 1.72 8.20
CA LEU A 299 -4.30 1.26 7.23
C LEU A 299 -4.81 1.41 5.78
N GLU A 300 -6.08 1.08 5.54
CA GLU A 300 -6.73 1.21 4.22
C GLU A 300 -6.83 2.69 3.81
N GLN A 301 -7.18 3.57 4.76
CA GLN A 301 -7.20 5.01 4.52
C GLN A 301 -5.83 5.54 4.12
N LEU A 302 -4.78 5.20 4.88
CA LEU A 302 -3.41 5.59 4.55
C LEU A 302 -3.00 5.11 3.15
N ALA A 303 -3.34 3.87 2.81
CA ALA A 303 -2.98 3.30 1.52
C ALA A 303 -3.68 4.00 0.35
N LEU A 304 -4.99 4.22 0.45
CA LEU A 304 -5.76 4.93 -0.58
C LEU A 304 -5.26 6.37 -0.77
N ILE A 305 -4.99 7.07 0.32
CA ILE A 305 -4.45 8.41 0.30
C ILE A 305 -3.05 8.41 -0.32
N GLY A 306 -2.20 7.45 0.05
CA GLY A 306 -0.85 7.31 -0.49
C GLY A 306 -0.79 7.03 -2.01
N MET A 307 -1.89 6.49 -2.57
CA MET A 307 -2.05 6.40 -4.04
C MET A 307 -2.36 7.74 -4.69
N LEU A 308 -2.90 8.68 -3.94
CA LEU A 308 -3.25 10.03 -4.42
C LEU A 308 -2.09 11.01 -4.27
N VAL A 309 -1.17 10.73 -3.37
CA VAL A 309 0.06 11.53 -3.22
C VAL A 309 0.97 11.18 -4.39
N GLU A 310 1.03 12.07 -5.38
CA GLU A 310 2.02 11.97 -6.46
C GLU A 310 3.42 12.18 -5.86
N ILE A 311 4.30 11.24 -6.12
CA ILE A 311 5.72 11.39 -5.76
C ILE A 311 6.30 12.37 -6.78
N HIS A 312 6.55 13.59 -6.34
CA HIS A 312 7.29 14.59 -7.10
C HIS A 312 8.78 14.46 -6.82
#